data_1184ed0891bd2fdee9e0788b5c311cd9
#
_entry.id   1184ed0891bd2fdee9e0788b5c311cd9
#
_cell.length_a   1.000
_cell.length_b   1.000
_cell.length_c   1.000
_cell.angle_alpha   90.00
_cell.angle_beta   90.00
_cell.angle_gamma   90.00
#
_symmetry.space_group_name_H-M   'P 1'
#
loop_
_entity.id
_entity.type
_entity.pdbx_description
1 polymer ?
#
loop_
_entity_poly.entity_id
_entity_poly.type
_entity_poly.pdbx_seq_one_letter_code
_entity_poly.pdbx_strand_id
1 'polypeptide(L)'
;GLLGAVLERAPELAGAAVFSDPICFELSSGDVLHNFLYAEPPCCGGRWPRDYVHAVQRAMVVLEPSVQFCFRRTFWWTHNYIHPADLPCDALVVLGGCDTVADPHDVRQALEAYQRGCVERGETPRVRLEWHEGWLHGGLHSDEAAQRRIIRDVLTRPWEAHGEGGQREA
;
A
#
# COMPACT_ATOMS: atom_id res chain seq x y z
N GLY A 1 -2.37 7.76 10.05
CA GLY A 1 -0.91 7.78 10.19
C GLY A 1 -0.33 9.16 9.82
N LEU A 2 1.01 9.30 9.91
CA LEU A 2 1.67 10.60 9.66
C LEU A 2 1.35 11.16 8.27
N LEU A 3 1.44 10.33 7.23
CA LEU A 3 1.11 10.76 5.87
C LEU A 3 -0.35 11.24 5.77
N GLY A 4 -1.30 10.50 6.33
CA GLY A 4 -2.69 10.92 6.34
C GLY A 4 -2.90 12.27 7.02
N ALA A 5 -2.20 12.51 8.15
CA ALA A 5 -2.26 13.81 8.83
C ALA A 5 -1.66 14.95 7.99
N VAL A 6 -0.61 14.70 7.20
CA VAL A 6 -0.05 15.69 6.26
C VAL A 6 -1.02 15.97 5.13
N LEU A 7 -1.58 14.95 4.51
CA LEU A 7 -2.54 15.08 3.41
C LEU A 7 -3.82 15.82 3.83
N GLU A 8 -4.24 15.67 5.08
CA GLU A 8 -5.44 16.34 5.63
C GLU A 8 -5.17 17.78 6.09
N ARG A 9 -4.01 18.04 6.76
CA ARG A 9 -3.76 19.31 7.45
C ARG A 9 -2.89 20.29 6.67
N ALA A 10 -2.10 19.77 5.75
CA ALA A 10 -1.17 20.56 4.94
C ALA A 10 -1.06 19.98 3.52
N PRO A 11 -2.18 19.85 2.78
CA PRO A 11 -2.22 19.22 1.45
C PRO A 11 -1.31 19.95 0.44
N GLU A 12 -1.06 21.21 0.64
CA GLU A 12 -0.18 22.03 -0.20
C GLU A 12 1.29 21.61 -0.14
N LEU A 13 1.68 20.86 0.88
CA LEU A 13 3.04 20.32 0.99
C LEU A 13 3.23 19.01 0.19
N ALA A 14 2.14 18.41 -0.27
CA ALA A 14 2.17 17.14 -0.99
C ALA A 14 2.06 17.36 -2.50
N GLY A 15 3.20 17.38 -3.20
CA GLY A 15 3.22 17.43 -4.66
C GLY A 15 2.84 16.10 -5.31
N ALA A 16 3.27 14.99 -4.72
CA ALA A 16 2.91 13.63 -5.11
C ALA A 16 3.10 12.68 -3.92
N ALA A 17 2.41 11.53 -3.93
CA ALA A 17 2.54 10.49 -2.92
C ALA A 17 2.91 9.15 -3.54
N VAL A 18 3.73 8.37 -2.84
CA VAL A 18 4.00 6.97 -3.18
C VAL A 18 3.56 6.10 -2.01
N PHE A 19 2.69 5.17 -2.29
CA PHE A 19 2.20 4.18 -1.34
C PHE A 19 2.78 2.81 -1.70
N SER A 20 3.46 2.18 -0.76
CA SER A 20 3.93 0.79 -0.89
C SER A 20 3.06 -0.10 -0.04
N ASP A 21 2.39 -1.05 -0.67
CA ASP A 21 1.48 -2.01 -0.04
C ASP A 21 0.56 -1.35 1.01
N PRO A 22 -0.23 -0.34 0.60
CA PRO A 22 -0.94 0.52 1.54
C PRO A 22 -2.16 -0.17 2.13
N ILE A 23 -2.09 -0.46 3.41
CA ILE A 23 -3.25 -0.94 4.17
C ILE A 23 -4.35 0.11 4.32
N CYS A 24 -4.03 1.38 4.14
CA CYS A 24 -4.97 2.49 4.38
C CYS A 24 -6.17 2.51 3.43
N PHE A 25 -6.08 1.91 2.26
CA PHE A 25 -7.20 1.82 1.31
C PHE A 25 -8.18 0.68 1.63
N GLU A 26 -7.82 -0.22 2.54
CA GLU A 26 -8.57 -1.43 2.84
C GLU A 26 -8.92 -1.59 4.33
N LEU A 27 -8.62 -0.58 5.15
CA LEU A 27 -8.88 -0.63 6.60
C LEU A 27 -10.37 -0.78 6.96
N SER A 28 -11.28 -0.59 6.03
CA SER A 28 -12.70 -0.91 6.19
C SER A 28 -12.97 -2.42 6.19
N SER A 29 -12.08 -3.23 5.59
CA SER A 29 -12.11 -4.68 5.72
C SER A 29 -11.54 -5.10 7.08
N GLY A 30 -12.25 -5.98 7.78
CA GLY A 30 -11.73 -6.56 9.03
C GLY A 30 -10.51 -7.44 8.82
N ASP A 31 -10.27 -7.89 7.59
CA ASP A 31 -9.25 -8.86 7.24
C ASP A 31 -7.83 -8.30 7.41
N VAL A 32 -7.61 -7.03 7.08
CA VAL A 32 -6.30 -6.38 7.25
C VAL A 32 -5.84 -6.45 8.70
N LEU A 33 -6.70 -6.05 9.64
CA LEU A 33 -6.35 -6.11 11.07
C LEU A 33 -6.26 -7.55 11.58
N HIS A 34 -7.12 -8.44 11.08
CA HIS A 34 -7.05 -9.85 11.42
C HIS A 34 -5.75 -10.47 10.92
N ASN A 35 -5.38 -10.26 9.68
CA ASN A 35 -4.14 -10.77 9.10
C ASN A 35 -2.92 -10.22 9.83
N PHE A 36 -2.88 -8.93 10.12
CA PHE A 36 -1.78 -8.32 10.86
C PHE A 36 -1.63 -8.91 12.26
N LEU A 37 -2.74 -9.08 13.00
CA LEU A 37 -2.70 -9.49 14.40
C LEU A 37 -2.61 -11.01 14.59
N TYR A 38 -3.25 -11.79 13.73
CA TYR A 38 -3.52 -13.20 13.97
C TYR A 38 -3.02 -14.16 12.88
N ALA A 39 -2.81 -13.68 11.61
CA ALA A 39 -2.34 -14.60 10.60
C ALA A 39 -1.00 -15.21 11.01
N GLU A 40 -0.90 -16.52 10.93
CA GLU A 40 0.38 -17.19 11.09
C GLU A 40 1.29 -16.82 9.91
N PRO A 41 2.60 -16.63 10.14
CA PRO A 41 3.53 -16.46 9.04
C PRO A 41 3.36 -17.67 8.12
N PRO A 42 3.33 -17.49 6.80
CA PRO A 42 3.22 -18.59 5.88
C PRO A 42 4.28 -19.64 6.26
N CYS A 43 3.84 -20.86 6.52
CA CYS A 43 4.74 -21.99 6.74
C CYS A 43 5.47 -22.24 5.43
N CYS A 44 6.48 -21.45 5.18
CA CYS A 44 7.24 -21.46 3.96
C CYS A 44 8.11 -22.70 4.02
N GLY A 45 7.83 -23.66 3.19
CA GLY A 45 8.50 -24.95 3.17
C GLY A 45 10.04 -24.88 3.09
N GLY A 46 10.66 -24.48 4.19
CA GLY A 46 12.09 -24.59 4.40
C GLY A 46 12.98 -23.60 3.62
N ARG A 47 12.49 -22.51 3.14
CA ARG A 47 13.32 -21.49 2.48
C ARG A 47 13.99 -20.55 3.49
N TRP A 48 14.94 -21.05 4.26
CA TRP A 48 15.91 -20.25 4.99
C TRP A 48 16.67 -19.32 4.02
N PRO A 49 16.90 -18.03 4.34
CA PRO A 49 16.76 -17.33 5.63
C PRO A 49 15.57 -16.34 5.69
N ARG A 50 14.77 -16.13 4.64
CA ARG A 50 13.68 -15.13 4.59
C ARG A 50 12.61 -15.38 5.65
N ASP A 51 12.21 -16.64 5.79
CA ASP A 51 11.15 -17.04 6.71
C ASP A 51 11.51 -16.75 8.17
N TYR A 52 12.79 -16.93 8.52
CA TYR A 52 13.27 -16.61 9.85
C TYR A 52 13.25 -15.10 10.13
N VAL A 53 13.63 -14.27 9.16
CA VAL A 53 13.57 -12.80 9.30
C VAL A 53 12.12 -12.35 9.50
N HIS A 54 11.18 -12.85 8.71
CA HIS A 54 9.76 -12.55 8.88
C HIS A 54 9.21 -13.03 10.23
N ALA A 55 9.58 -14.23 10.66
CA ALA A 55 9.17 -14.74 11.98
C ALA A 55 9.73 -13.87 13.13
N VAL A 56 10.98 -13.44 13.03
CA VAL A 56 11.60 -12.54 14.01
C VAL A 56 10.96 -11.17 13.99
N GLN A 57 10.75 -10.57 12.82
CA GLN A 57 10.06 -9.29 12.70
C GLN A 57 8.65 -9.37 13.30
N ARG A 58 7.91 -10.44 13.01
CA ARG A 58 6.59 -10.66 13.61
C ARG A 58 6.66 -10.77 15.11
N ALA A 59 7.60 -11.57 15.63
CA ALA A 59 7.77 -11.74 17.07
C ALA A 59 8.13 -10.43 17.78
N MET A 60 9.02 -9.65 17.19
CA MET A 60 9.52 -8.40 17.79
C MET A 60 8.60 -7.21 17.61
N VAL A 61 7.79 -7.19 16.57
CA VAL A 61 6.92 -6.05 16.24
C VAL A 61 5.47 -6.38 16.53
N VAL A 62 4.91 -7.37 15.83
CA VAL A 62 3.47 -7.64 15.90
C VAL A 62 3.05 -8.25 17.24
N LEU A 63 3.85 -9.17 17.80
CA LEU A 63 3.56 -9.85 19.06
C LEU A 63 4.02 -9.06 20.29
N GLU A 64 4.65 -7.90 20.09
CA GLU A 64 5.03 -7.03 21.21
C GLU A 64 3.76 -6.56 21.94
N PRO A 65 3.70 -6.68 23.30
CA PRO A 65 2.47 -6.40 24.07
C PRO A 65 1.90 -5.00 23.88
N SER A 66 2.74 -3.96 23.74
CA SER A 66 2.28 -2.58 23.55
C SER A 66 1.67 -2.39 22.17
N VAL A 67 2.24 -3.02 21.13
CA VAL A 67 1.68 -3.04 19.76
C VAL A 67 0.34 -3.75 19.76
N GLN A 68 0.26 -4.93 20.35
CA GLN A 68 -0.99 -5.68 20.50
C GLN A 68 -2.06 -4.88 21.24
N PHE A 69 -1.69 -4.22 22.33
CA PHE A 69 -2.62 -3.36 23.08
C PHE A 69 -3.11 -2.19 22.22
N CYS A 70 -2.19 -1.50 21.53
CA CYS A 70 -2.52 -0.38 20.67
C CYS A 70 -3.53 -0.79 19.59
N PHE A 71 -3.22 -1.83 18.83
CA PHE A 71 -4.11 -2.25 17.74
C PHE A 71 -5.46 -2.80 18.22
N ARG A 72 -5.51 -3.48 19.34
CA ARG A 72 -6.75 -4.07 19.86
C ARG A 72 -7.63 -3.08 20.61
N ARG A 73 -7.09 -1.99 21.13
CA ARG A 73 -7.81 -1.13 22.08
C ARG A 73 -7.87 0.33 21.66
N THR A 74 -6.88 0.83 20.96
CA THR A 74 -6.75 2.27 20.67
C THR A 74 -6.60 2.61 19.21
N PHE A 75 -6.50 1.61 18.33
CA PHE A 75 -6.41 1.84 16.90
C PHE A 75 -7.79 2.14 16.29
N TRP A 76 -8.01 3.41 15.98
CA TRP A 76 -9.20 3.85 15.27
C TRP A 76 -8.92 3.80 13.76
N TRP A 77 -9.33 2.72 13.12
CA TRP A 77 -9.10 2.49 11.70
C TRP A 77 -9.68 3.63 10.81
N THR A 78 -10.81 4.23 11.20
CA THR A 78 -11.44 5.33 10.48
C THR A 78 -10.55 6.56 10.33
N HIS A 79 -9.63 6.80 11.28
CA HIS A 79 -8.66 7.90 11.20
C HIS A 79 -7.45 7.58 10.32
N ASN A 80 -7.31 6.34 9.90
CA ASN A 80 -6.21 5.88 9.07
C ASN A 80 -6.67 5.40 7.69
N TYR A 81 -7.97 5.31 7.48
CA TYR A 81 -8.54 5.01 6.17
C TYR A 81 -8.41 6.22 5.24
N ILE A 82 -7.99 5.98 4.03
CA ILE A 82 -7.88 6.99 2.98
C ILE A 82 -8.69 6.49 1.79
N HIS A 83 -9.69 7.25 1.38
CA HIS A 83 -10.36 6.95 0.12
C HIS A 83 -9.56 7.53 -1.05
N PRO A 84 -9.35 6.80 -2.15
CA PRO A 84 -8.56 7.28 -3.29
C PRO A 84 -9.04 8.63 -3.86
N ALA A 85 -10.34 8.91 -3.77
CA ALA A 85 -10.92 10.19 -4.23
C ALA A 85 -10.57 11.39 -3.33
N ASP A 86 -10.19 11.14 -2.08
CA ASP A 86 -9.87 12.20 -1.11
C ASP A 86 -8.39 12.61 -1.15
N LEU A 87 -7.59 11.99 -2.03
CA LEU A 87 -6.18 12.33 -2.19
C LEU A 87 -6.04 13.72 -2.80
N PRO A 88 -5.34 14.66 -2.12
CA PRO A 88 -5.15 16.03 -2.61
C PRO A 88 -4.12 16.13 -3.73
N CYS A 89 -3.30 15.10 -3.93
CA CYS A 89 -2.21 15.07 -4.90
C CYS A 89 -2.26 13.76 -5.70
N ASP A 90 -1.45 13.73 -6.75
CA ASP A 90 -1.25 12.52 -7.53
C ASP A 90 -0.54 11.45 -6.71
N ALA A 91 -0.91 10.19 -6.91
CA ALA A 91 -0.41 9.10 -6.12
C ALA A 91 -0.02 7.88 -6.98
N LEU A 92 1.13 7.28 -6.66
CA LEU A 92 1.54 5.98 -7.16
C LEU A 92 1.33 4.94 -6.05
N VAL A 93 0.56 3.92 -6.34
CA VAL A 93 0.37 2.77 -5.45
C VAL A 93 1.15 1.60 -6.02
N VAL A 94 2.08 1.07 -5.25
CA VAL A 94 2.90 -0.09 -5.59
C VAL A 94 2.41 -1.26 -4.75
N LEU A 95 2.03 -2.35 -5.41
CA LEU A 95 1.50 -3.55 -4.75
C LEU A 95 2.36 -4.77 -5.03
N GLY A 96 2.64 -5.53 -3.98
CA GLY A 96 3.21 -6.86 -4.06
C GLY A 96 2.12 -7.93 -4.17
N GLY A 97 2.14 -8.73 -5.26
CA GLY A 97 1.14 -9.76 -5.51
C GLY A 97 1.12 -10.91 -4.49
N CYS A 98 2.16 -11.04 -3.67
CA CYS A 98 2.27 -12.01 -2.59
C CYS A 98 2.13 -11.36 -1.20
N ASP A 99 1.50 -10.18 -1.10
CA ASP A 99 1.21 -9.55 0.18
C ASP A 99 0.24 -10.44 1.00
N THR A 100 0.57 -10.63 2.28
CA THR A 100 -0.23 -11.42 3.22
C THR A 100 -0.84 -10.59 4.34
N VAL A 101 -0.60 -9.28 4.33
CA VAL A 101 -1.15 -8.34 5.33
C VAL A 101 -2.43 -7.70 4.81
N ALA A 102 -2.36 -7.07 3.64
CA ALA A 102 -3.53 -6.60 2.90
C ALA A 102 -3.73 -7.51 1.68
N ASP A 103 -4.96 -7.85 1.33
CA ASP A 103 -5.18 -8.58 0.08
C ASP A 103 -4.89 -7.64 -1.10
N PRO A 104 -3.80 -7.88 -1.85
CA PRO A 104 -3.41 -6.97 -2.92
C PRO A 104 -4.42 -6.96 -4.08
N HIS A 105 -5.20 -8.03 -4.24
CA HIS A 105 -6.24 -8.11 -5.27
C HIS A 105 -7.44 -7.23 -4.92
N ASP A 106 -7.82 -7.17 -3.66
CA ASP A 106 -8.92 -6.31 -3.19
C ASP A 106 -8.53 -4.83 -3.29
N VAL A 107 -7.30 -4.47 -2.86
CA VAL A 107 -6.77 -3.12 -3.05
C VAL A 107 -6.74 -2.75 -4.53
N ARG A 108 -6.24 -3.64 -5.39
CA ARG A 108 -6.20 -3.44 -6.84
C ARG A 108 -7.60 -3.22 -7.41
N GLN A 109 -8.57 -4.08 -7.05
CA GLN A 109 -9.95 -3.97 -7.53
C GLN A 109 -10.59 -2.65 -7.13
N ALA A 110 -10.37 -2.20 -5.89
CA ALA A 110 -10.88 -0.91 -5.40
C ALA A 110 -10.28 0.26 -6.18
N LEU A 111 -8.97 0.24 -6.44
CA LEU A 111 -8.29 1.28 -7.22
C LEU A 111 -8.72 1.30 -8.68
N GLU A 112 -8.87 0.14 -9.32
CA GLU A 112 -9.38 0.04 -10.69
C GLU A 112 -10.84 0.51 -10.79
N ALA A 113 -11.68 0.22 -9.79
CA ALA A 113 -13.05 0.73 -9.74
C ALA A 113 -13.06 2.26 -9.63
N TYR A 114 -12.20 2.84 -8.78
CA TYR A 114 -12.03 4.29 -8.69
C TYR A 114 -11.60 4.89 -10.02
N GLN A 115 -10.59 4.31 -10.69
CA GLN A 115 -10.09 4.78 -11.99
C GLN A 115 -11.19 4.76 -13.06
N ARG A 116 -11.94 3.64 -13.15
CA ARG A 116 -13.10 3.55 -14.08
C ARG A 116 -14.12 4.63 -13.80
N GLY A 117 -14.49 4.86 -12.54
CA GLY A 117 -15.42 5.90 -12.17
C GLY A 117 -14.94 7.32 -12.53
N CYS A 118 -13.66 7.60 -12.46
CA CYS A 118 -13.09 8.86 -12.93
C CYS A 118 -13.26 9.01 -14.45
N VAL A 119 -12.90 7.99 -15.21
CA VAL A 119 -13.04 7.99 -16.68
C VAL A 119 -14.49 8.18 -17.11
N GLU A 120 -15.44 7.50 -16.46
CA GLU A 120 -16.88 7.66 -16.74
C GLU A 120 -17.40 9.09 -16.50
N ARG A 121 -16.80 9.80 -15.57
CA ARG A 121 -17.09 11.22 -15.30
C ARG A 121 -16.30 12.21 -16.15
N GLY A 122 -15.41 11.71 -17.03
CA GLY A 122 -14.51 12.54 -17.83
C GLY A 122 -13.37 13.17 -17.01
N GLU A 123 -13.05 12.59 -15.87
CA GLU A 123 -11.99 13.03 -14.97
C GLU A 123 -10.72 12.21 -15.20
N THR A 124 -9.56 12.82 -14.97
CA THR A 124 -8.28 12.12 -14.98
C THR A 124 -8.03 11.48 -13.60
N PRO A 125 -7.85 10.14 -13.53
CA PRO A 125 -7.52 9.50 -12.27
C PRO A 125 -6.19 9.99 -11.72
N ARG A 126 -6.16 10.37 -10.45
CA ARG A 126 -4.94 10.81 -9.76
C ARG A 126 -4.11 9.66 -9.18
N VAL A 127 -4.63 8.44 -9.22
CA VAL A 127 -3.95 7.26 -8.67
C VAL A 127 -3.50 6.37 -9.82
N ARG A 128 -2.22 6.02 -9.82
CA ARG A 128 -1.65 4.98 -10.68
C ARG A 128 -1.31 3.76 -9.87
N LEU A 129 -1.40 2.60 -10.51
CA LEU A 129 -1.07 1.31 -9.90
C LEU A 129 0.15 0.71 -10.60
N GLU A 130 1.10 0.24 -9.80
CA GLU A 130 2.22 -0.59 -10.23
C GLU A 130 2.15 -1.91 -9.49
N TRP A 131 2.15 -3.03 -10.23
CA TRP A 131 2.00 -4.38 -9.71
C TRP A 131 3.28 -5.19 -9.85
N HIS A 132 3.68 -5.88 -8.78
CA HIS A 132 4.82 -6.78 -8.75
C HIS A 132 4.41 -8.16 -8.24
N GLU A 133 4.27 -9.12 -9.15
CA GLU A 133 3.70 -10.46 -8.91
C GLU A 133 4.36 -11.22 -7.75
N GLY A 134 5.67 -11.17 -7.63
CA GLY A 134 6.44 -11.94 -6.65
C GLY A 134 6.80 -11.19 -5.36
N TRP A 135 6.34 -9.95 -5.18
CA TRP A 135 6.70 -9.18 -3.99
C TRP A 135 5.78 -9.51 -2.81
N LEU A 136 6.41 -9.65 -1.64
CA LEU A 136 5.74 -9.70 -0.35
C LEU A 136 5.42 -8.28 0.14
N HIS A 137 4.70 -8.16 1.23
CA HIS A 137 4.44 -6.89 1.92
C HIS A 137 5.74 -6.13 2.18
N GLY A 138 5.80 -4.88 1.73
CA GLY A 138 7.00 -4.06 1.82
C GLY A 138 8.09 -4.41 0.80
N GLY A 139 7.78 -5.14 -0.27
CA GLY A 139 8.73 -5.55 -1.29
C GLY A 139 9.54 -4.40 -1.90
N LEU A 140 8.90 -3.24 -2.08
CA LEU A 140 9.57 -2.02 -2.53
C LEU A 140 10.74 -1.61 -1.62
N HIS A 141 10.63 -1.81 -0.31
CA HIS A 141 11.70 -1.43 0.63
C HIS A 141 12.97 -2.27 0.46
N SER A 142 12.85 -3.44 -0.15
CA SER A 142 13.96 -4.35 -0.39
C SER A 142 14.55 -4.24 -1.80
N ASP A 143 13.96 -3.44 -2.69
CA ASP A 143 14.40 -3.26 -4.07
C ASP A 143 14.86 -1.81 -4.31
N GLU A 144 16.17 -1.58 -4.14
CA GLU A 144 16.77 -0.25 -4.31
C GLU A 144 16.68 0.26 -5.75
N ALA A 145 16.71 -0.63 -6.74
CA ALA A 145 16.60 -0.25 -8.14
C ALA A 145 15.19 0.27 -8.46
N ALA A 146 14.16 -0.43 -7.96
CA ALA A 146 12.78 0.01 -8.07
C ALA A 146 12.53 1.34 -7.33
N GLN A 147 13.06 1.49 -6.11
CA GLN A 147 12.96 2.75 -5.36
C GLN A 147 13.55 3.91 -6.16
N ARG A 148 14.75 3.78 -6.67
CA ARG A 148 15.43 4.84 -7.47
C ARG A 148 14.66 5.15 -8.75
N ARG A 149 14.10 4.15 -9.41
CA ARG A 149 13.27 4.33 -10.61
C ARG A 149 12.00 5.10 -10.27
N ILE A 150 11.26 4.67 -9.24
CA ILE A 150 10.01 5.30 -8.82
C ILE A 150 10.24 6.75 -8.40
N ILE A 151 11.26 7.02 -7.57
CA ILE A 151 11.60 8.39 -7.15
C ILE A 151 11.88 9.26 -8.36
N ARG A 152 12.68 8.77 -9.31
CA ARG A 152 12.95 9.49 -10.56
C ARG A 152 11.68 9.77 -11.34
N ASP A 153 10.86 8.73 -11.56
CA ASP A 153 9.63 8.84 -12.35
C ASP A 153 8.63 9.81 -11.72
N VAL A 154 8.48 9.80 -10.39
CA VAL A 154 7.59 10.71 -9.67
C VAL A 154 8.10 12.16 -9.71
N LEU A 155 9.43 12.37 -9.58
CA LEU A 155 10.00 13.73 -9.53
C LEU A 155 10.20 14.36 -10.91
N THR A 156 10.36 13.57 -11.99
CA THR A 156 10.77 14.09 -13.30
C THR A 156 9.72 14.02 -14.37
N ARG A 157 8.68 13.22 -14.20
CA ARG A 157 7.63 13.11 -15.21
C ARG A 157 6.41 13.91 -14.81
N PRO A 158 5.88 14.77 -15.73
CA PRO A 158 4.54 15.28 -15.56
C PRO A 158 3.56 14.14 -15.33
N TRP A 159 2.60 14.33 -14.44
CA TRP A 159 1.56 13.34 -14.20
C TRP A 159 0.59 13.33 -15.39
N GLU A 160 1.01 12.70 -16.48
CA GLU A 160 0.16 12.54 -17.65
C GLU A 160 -0.84 11.41 -17.42
N ALA A 161 -2.10 11.68 -17.72
CA ALA A 161 -3.14 10.67 -17.74
C ALA A 161 -2.77 9.60 -18.77
N HIS A 162 -2.37 8.43 -18.32
CA HIS A 162 -2.21 7.28 -19.21
C HIS A 162 -3.59 6.69 -19.46
N GLY A 163 -4.20 7.08 -20.59
CA GLY A 163 -5.23 6.29 -21.22
C GLY A 163 -4.60 4.97 -21.66
N GLU A 164 -5.26 3.88 -21.29
CA GLU A 164 -5.14 2.51 -21.76
C GLU A 164 -3.74 1.85 -21.76
N GLY A 165 -3.58 0.84 -20.92
CA GLY A 165 -2.74 -0.31 -21.21
C GLY A 165 -1.28 -0.27 -20.81
N GLY A 166 -0.95 0.11 -19.61
CA GLY A 166 0.42 -0.01 -19.10
C GLY A 166 0.59 -1.06 -18.00
N GLN A 167 0.17 -2.30 -18.22
CA GLN A 167 0.74 -3.41 -17.47
C GLN A 167 2.20 -3.56 -17.91
N ARG A 168 3.12 -2.99 -17.17
CA ARG A 168 4.53 -3.36 -17.29
C ARG A 168 4.75 -4.54 -16.34
N GLU A 169 4.68 -5.72 -16.94
CA GLU A 169 5.31 -6.90 -16.37
C GLU A 169 6.83 -6.62 -16.32
N ALA A 170 7.40 -6.63 -15.12
CA ALA A 170 8.84 -6.55 -14.88
C ALA A 170 9.34 -7.92 -14.42
#